data_3c11e700b4baf63ec39821c0c63264b5
#
_entry.id   3c11e700b4baf63ec39821c0c63264b5
#
_cell.length_a   1.000
_cell.length_b   1.000
_cell.length_c   1.000
_cell.angle_alpha   90.00
_cell.angle_beta   90.00
_cell.angle_gamma   90.00
#
_symmetry.space_group_name_H-M   'P 1'
#
loop_
_entity.id
_entity.type
_entity.pdbx_description
1 polymer ?
#
loop_
_entity_poly.entity_id
_entity_poly.type
_entity_poly.pdbx_seq_one_letter_code
_entity_poly.pdbx_strand_id
1 'polypeptide(L)'
;MTHKATILGVDDDRLVLATLTHGLAQAGYDVIDADNGDDAILLAREHRPDLALLDIRMEGKSGFDVAAYLREYCQTPFMFLSAFSDAETVAQTKALGALASLVKPLDIGQIVPAVAAALSQTKSRRDAAVPAPIPAPVGSTDTLVAMAVGVLMHRFSLARGPALERLRRLAQVDRRSDVEQAERVLEAVERLSLPDA
;
A
#
# COMPACT_ATOMS: atom_id res chain seq x y z
N MET A 1 25.87 1.66 -5.42
CA MET A 1 25.52 0.44 -4.69
C MET A 1 24.02 0.25 -4.87
N THR A 2 23.58 -0.84 -5.46
CA THR A 2 22.15 -1.12 -5.67
C THR A 2 21.58 -1.66 -4.36
N HIS A 3 20.77 -0.85 -3.67
CA HIS A 3 20.03 -1.28 -2.48
C HIS A 3 19.01 -2.35 -2.87
N LYS A 4 18.82 -3.35 -2.00
CA LYS A 4 17.91 -4.47 -2.29
C LYS A 4 16.44 -4.07 -2.20
N ALA A 5 16.07 -3.27 -1.20
CA ALA A 5 14.74 -2.75 -0.93
C ALA A 5 14.81 -1.76 0.24
N THR A 6 13.78 -0.92 0.39
CA THR A 6 13.60 0.00 1.51
C THR A 6 12.66 -0.60 2.55
N ILE A 7 13.11 -0.69 3.80
CA ILE A 7 12.38 -1.28 4.92
C ILE A 7 12.05 -0.17 5.95
N LEU A 8 10.79 -0.10 6.36
CA LEU A 8 10.38 0.75 7.48
C LEU A 8 10.35 -0.10 8.76
N GLY A 9 11.20 0.23 9.74
CA GLY A 9 11.20 -0.35 11.07
C GLY A 9 10.44 0.53 12.05
N VAL A 10 9.50 -0.02 12.81
CA VAL A 10 8.67 0.74 13.76
C VAL A 10 8.65 0.01 15.11
N ASP A 11 9.19 0.64 16.13
CA ASP A 11 9.25 0.11 17.50
C ASP A 11 9.52 1.27 18.45
N ASP A 12 8.86 1.34 19.61
CA ASP A 12 9.10 2.38 20.60
C ASP A 12 10.37 2.13 21.45
N ASP A 13 10.93 0.93 21.37
CA ASP A 13 12.22 0.59 21.96
C ASP A 13 13.38 0.93 20.99
N ARG A 14 14.12 2.00 21.31
CA ARG A 14 15.28 2.45 20.51
C ARG A 14 16.38 1.40 20.36
N LEU A 15 16.52 0.49 21.32
CA LEU A 15 17.51 -0.58 21.21
C LEU A 15 17.10 -1.61 20.17
N VAL A 16 15.79 -1.92 20.11
CA VAL A 16 15.23 -2.79 19.07
C VAL A 16 15.38 -2.13 17.70
N LEU A 17 15.04 -0.84 17.56
CA LEU A 17 15.24 -0.09 16.30
C LEU A 17 16.70 -0.09 15.86
N ALA A 18 17.64 0.21 16.76
CA ALA A 18 19.06 0.20 16.43
C ALA A 18 19.53 -1.19 15.96
N THR A 19 19.05 -2.25 16.61
CA THR A 19 19.37 -3.63 16.22
C THR A 19 18.81 -3.97 14.83
N LEU A 20 17.56 -3.61 14.55
CA LEU A 20 16.91 -3.80 13.26
C LEU A 20 17.65 -3.03 12.15
N THR A 21 17.85 -1.74 12.36
CA THR A 21 18.51 -0.85 11.40
C THR A 21 19.90 -1.34 11.05
N HIS A 22 20.71 -1.65 12.06
CA HIS A 22 22.07 -2.13 11.86
C HIS A 22 22.08 -3.48 11.11
N GLY A 23 21.30 -4.45 11.57
CA GLY A 23 21.30 -5.79 10.99
C GLY A 23 20.77 -5.84 9.55
N LEU A 24 19.70 -5.09 9.27
CA LEU A 24 19.14 -5.01 7.92
C LEU A 24 20.04 -4.21 6.96
N ALA A 25 20.67 -3.12 7.44
CA ALA A 25 21.63 -2.36 6.65
C ALA A 25 22.87 -3.21 6.28
N GLN A 26 23.39 -4.03 7.20
CA GLN A 26 24.45 -5.00 6.88
C GLN A 26 24.03 -6.03 5.84
N ALA A 27 22.74 -6.40 5.80
CA ALA A 27 22.22 -7.30 4.79
C ALA A 27 21.94 -6.61 3.43
N GLY A 28 22.19 -5.29 3.32
CA GLY A 28 22.11 -4.50 2.10
C GLY A 28 20.71 -3.90 1.82
N TYR A 29 19.90 -3.72 2.86
CA TYR A 29 18.61 -3.00 2.79
C TYR A 29 18.81 -1.54 3.20
N ASP A 30 18.02 -0.64 2.60
CA ASP A 30 17.83 0.70 3.15
C ASP A 30 16.83 0.62 4.29
N VAL A 31 17.13 1.25 5.43
CA VAL A 31 16.24 1.21 6.58
C VAL A 31 15.85 2.63 6.99
N ILE A 32 14.56 2.82 7.14
CA ILE A 32 13.93 4.01 7.71
C ILE A 32 13.35 3.56 9.04
N ASP A 33 13.55 4.28 10.10
CA ASP A 33 13.06 3.95 11.43
C ASP A 33 12.12 5.01 12.00
N ALA A 34 11.10 4.55 12.73
CA ALA A 34 10.14 5.37 13.46
C ALA A 34 9.98 4.81 14.88
N ASP A 35 9.97 5.68 15.88
CA ASP A 35 9.78 5.29 17.28
C ASP A 35 8.33 5.44 17.78
N ASN A 36 7.40 5.78 16.86
CA ASN A 36 5.98 5.91 17.14
C ASN A 36 5.13 5.71 15.88
N GLY A 37 3.83 5.48 16.06
CA GLY A 37 2.93 5.17 14.95
C GLY A 37 2.59 6.36 14.06
N ASP A 38 2.63 7.59 14.55
CA ASP A 38 2.34 8.79 13.74
C ASP A 38 3.48 9.06 12.76
N ASP A 39 4.71 9.02 13.21
CA ASP A 39 5.90 9.17 12.37
C ASP A 39 6.03 8.01 11.37
N ALA A 40 5.69 6.78 11.79
CA ALA A 40 5.64 5.63 10.90
C ALA A 40 4.72 5.86 9.70
N ILE A 41 3.53 6.43 9.92
CA ILE A 41 2.58 6.77 8.85
C ILE A 41 3.14 7.87 7.94
N LEU A 42 3.75 8.91 8.50
CA LEU A 42 4.34 10.00 7.72
C LEU A 42 5.47 9.47 6.82
N LEU A 43 6.42 8.73 7.40
CA LEU A 43 7.55 8.16 6.69
C LEU A 43 7.12 7.15 5.61
N ALA A 44 6.10 6.34 5.90
CA ALA A 44 5.54 5.42 4.91
C ALA A 44 4.95 6.14 3.69
N ARG A 45 4.30 7.28 3.88
CA ARG A 45 3.76 8.10 2.78
C ARG A 45 4.85 8.76 1.96
N GLU A 46 5.87 9.29 2.63
CA GLU A 46 6.96 10.03 2.01
C GLU A 46 7.88 9.09 1.22
N HIS A 47 8.33 8.02 1.85
CA HIS A 47 9.36 7.14 1.30
C HIS A 47 8.84 5.90 0.58
N ARG A 48 7.55 5.53 0.76
CA ARG A 48 6.91 4.36 0.15
C ARG A 48 7.75 3.09 0.27
N PRO A 49 8.04 2.63 1.49
CA PRO A 49 8.89 1.48 1.71
C PRO A 49 8.32 0.21 1.06
N ASP A 50 9.20 -0.71 0.69
CA ASP A 50 8.84 -1.99 0.10
C ASP A 50 8.24 -2.98 1.11
N LEU A 51 8.57 -2.80 2.41
CA LEU A 51 8.07 -3.61 3.52
C LEU A 51 8.13 -2.79 4.82
N ALA A 52 7.16 -2.97 5.70
CA ALA A 52 7.19 -2.43 7.06
C ALA A 52 7.30 -3.57 8.11
N LEU A 53 8.13 -3.35 9.12
CA LEU A 53 8.23 -4.17 10.34
C LEU A 53 7.63 -3.36 11.47
N LEU A 54 6.53 -3.84 12.04
CA LEU A 54 5.72 -3.08 13.00
C LEU A 54 5.71 -3.77 14.36
N ASP A 55 6.17 -3.11 15.40
CA ASP A 55 5.87 -3.57 16.74
C ASP A 55 4.36 -3.46 17.00
N ILE A 56 3.78 -4.46 17.64
CA ILE A 56 2.34 -4.48 17.93
C ILE A 56 2.01 -3.48 19.03
N ARG A 57 2.86 -3.39 20.06
CA ARG A 57 2.61 -2.59 21.26
C ARG A 57 3.52 -1.39 21.31
N MET A 58 2.97 -0.24 20.97
CA MET A 58 3.64 1.04 21.07
C MET A 58 2.75 2.03 21.81
N GLU A 59 3.35 3.03 22.41
CA GLU A 59 2.60 4.11 23.03
C GLU A 59 1.86 4.95 21.97
N GLY A 60 0.62 5.32 22.24
CA GLY A 60 -0.23 6.04 21.29
C GLY A 60 -0.88 5.13 20.25
N LYS A 61 -0.52 5.27 18.97
CA LYS A 61 -1.00 4.38 17.90
C LYS A 61 -0.30 3.04 17.95
N SER A 62 -1.07 1.97 18.04
CA SER A 62 -0.56 0.60 17.99
C SER A 62 -0.06 0.22 16.59
N GLY A 63 0.76 -0.84 16.51
CA GLY A 63 1.17 -1.40 15.21
C GLY A 63 -0.01 -1.88 14.37
N PHE A 64 -1.14 -2.26 14.99
CA PHE A 64 -2.36 -2.60 14.26
C PHE A 64 -2.99 -1.40 13.57
N ASP A 65 -2.99 -0.22 14.20
CA ASP A 65 -3.50 1.03 13.62
C ASP A 65 -2.63 1.45 12.44
N VAL A 66 -1.31 1.36 12.58
CA VAL A 66 -0.35 1.62 11.49
C VAL A 66 -0.57 0.64 10.34
N ALA A 67 -0.69 -0.66 10.63
CA ALA A 67 -0.92 -1.70 9.62
C ALA A 67 -2.22 -1.49 8.84
N ALA A 68 -3.31 -1.11 9.53
CA ALA A 68 -4.58 -0.79 8.88
C ALA A 68 -4.41 0.39 7.90
N TYR A 69 -3.70 1.43 8.32
CA TYR A 69 -3.40 2.58 7.47
C TYR A 69 -2.53 2.21 6.26
N LEU A 70 -1.45 1.46 6.48
CA LEU A 70 -0.54 1.02 5.41
C LEU A 70 -1.27 0.18 4.36
N ARG A 71 -2.18 -0.70 4.79
CA ARG A 71 -2.99 -1.52 3.90
C ARG A 71 -3.95 -0.68 3.06
N GLU A 72 -4.65 0.26 3.67
CA GLU A 72 -5.73 1.02 3.03
C GLU A 72 -5.20 2.13 2.12
N TYR A 73 -4.18 2.86 2.57
CA TYR A 73 -3.74 4.09 1.90
C TYR A 73 -2.39 3.98 1.18
N CYS A 74 -1.47 3.15 1.68
CA CYS A 74 -0.13 3.02 1.11
C CYS A 74 0.05 1.76 0.28
N GLN A 75 -0.78 0.72 0.52
CA GLN A 75 -0.62 -0.62 -0.03
C GLN A 75 0.78 -1.22 0.23
N THR A 76 1.41 -0.76 1.31
CA THR A 76 2.71 -1.25 1.76
C THR A 76 2.51 -2.57 2.49
N PRO A 77 3.20 -3.65 2.08
CA PRO A 77 3.18 -4.91 2.80
C PRO A 77 3.86 -4.77 4.16
N PHE A 78 3.43 -5.55 5.13
CA PHE A 78 3.97 -5.46 6.48
C PHE A 78 4.06 -6.81 7.17
N MET A 79 4.94 -6.87 8.18
CA MET A 79 5.12 -7.93 9.13
C MET A 79 5.01 -7.36 10.53
N PHE A 80 4.58 -8.17 11.49
CA PHE A 80 4.54 -7.75 12.90
C PHE A 80 5.74 -8.30 13.68
N LEU A 81 6.18 -7.49 14.65
CA LEU A 81 7.10 -7.86 15.71
C LEU A 81 6.25 -7.97 16.99
N SER A 82 6.24 -9.12 17.64
CA SER A 82 5.37 -9.39 18.78
C SER A 82 6.14 -9.95 19.96
N ALA A 83 5.87 -9.44 21.15
CA ALA A 83 6.36 -10.05 22.40
C ALA A 83 5.59 -11.33 22.76
N PHE A 84 4.46 -11.62 22.10
CA PHE A 84 3.56 -12.72 22.41
C PHE A 84 3.20 -13.52 21.16
N SER A 85 3.02 -14.82 21.36
CA SER A 85 2.61 -15.76 20.31
C SER A 85 1.24 -16.39 20.62
N ASP A 86 0.37 -15.65 21.35
CA ASP A 86 -0.96 -16.13 21.66
C ASP A 86 -1.84 -16.22 20.40
N ALA A 87 -2.83 -17.14 20.44
CA ALA A 87 -3.67 -17.44 19.30
C ALA A 87 -4.52 -16.23 18.83
N GLU A 88 -4.87 -15.34 19.73
CA GLU A 88 -5.67 -14.15 19.45
C GLU A 88 -4.83 -13.13 18.64
N THR A 89 -3.63 -12.80 19.08
CA THR A 89 -2.68 -11.94 18.37
C THR A 89 -2.38 -12.50 16.98
N VAL A 90 -2.13 -13.81 16.86
CA VAL A 90 -1.88 -14.45 15.57
C VAL A 90 -3.10 -14.36 14.63
N ALA A 91 -4.31 -14.53 15.16
CA ALA A 91 -5.54 -14.40 14.36
C ALA A 91 -5.72 -12.96 13.87
N GLN A 92 -5.47 -11.97 14.71
CA GLN A 92 -5.59 -10.56 14.39
C GLN A 92 -4.55 -10.10 13.34
N THR A 93 -3.29 -10.54 13.46
CA THR A 93 -2.25 -10.25 12.46
C THR A 93 -2.59 -10.81 11.08
N LYS A 94 -3.15 -12.03 11.04
CA LYS A 94 -3.61 -12.66 9.78
C LYS A 94 -4.82 -11.92 9.19
N ALA A 95 -5.78 -11.51 10.00
CA ALA A 95 -6.96 -10.77 9.55
C ALA A 95 -6.59 -9.42 8.91
N LEU A 96 -5.53 -8.77 9.40
CA LEU A 96 -4.99 -7.55 8.82
C LEU A 96 -4.20 -7.80 7.51
N GLY A 97 -3.86 -9.05 7.20
CA GLY A 97 -3.14 -9.40 5.99
C GLY A 97 -1.61 -9.30 6.12
N ALA A 98 -1.08 -9.41 7.34
CA ALA A 98 0.36 -9.47 7.57
C ALA A 98 0.99 -10.64 6.81
N LEU A 99 2.17 -10.41 6.24
CA LEU A 99 2.93 -11.46 5.54
C LEU A 99 3.52 -12.49 6.50
N ALA A 100 3.93 -12.03 7.68
CA ALA A 100 4.44 -12.87 8.77
C ALA A 100 4.35 -12.13 10.10
N SER A 101 4.59 -12.86 11.19
CA SER A 101 4.81 -12.32 12.53
C SER A 101 6.08 -12.93 13.11
N LEU A 102 6.95 -12.11 13.66
CA LEU A 102 8.19 -12.52 14.33
C LEU A 102 8.04 -12.28 15.83
N VAL A 103 8.51 -13.22 16.62
CA VAL A 103 8.41 -13.16 18.09
C VAL A 103 9.70 -12.58 18.66
N LYS A 104 9.58 -11.59 19.55
CA LYS A 104 10.70 -11.04 20.33
C LYS A 104 11.15 -12.07 21.40
N PRO A 105 12.44 -12.21 21.71
CA PRO A 105 13.57 -11.35 21.31
C PRO A 105 13.98 -11.57 19.84
N LEU A 106 14.28 -10.48 19.15
CA LEU A 106 14.57 -10.49 17.72
C LEU A 106 16.02 -10.92 17.46
N ASP A 107 16.17 -11.93 16.62
CA ASP A 107 17.47 -12.37 16.09
C ASP A 107 17.60 -11.96 14.62
N ILE A 108 18.66 -11.24 14.28
CA ILE A 108 18.95 -10.81 12.91
C ILE A 108 19.04 -11.99 11.96
N GLY A 109 19.57 -13.14 12.45
CA GLY A 109 19.60 -14.39 11.68
C GLY A 109 18.21 -14.91 11.28
N GLN A 110 17.16 -14.53 11.99
CA GLN A 110 15.75 -14.86 11.66
C GLN A 110 15.07 -13.74 10.87
N ILE A 111 15.35 -12.47 11.20
CA ILE A 111 14.72 -11.30 10.58
C ILE A 111 15.09 -11.20 9.10
N VAL A 112 16.37 -11.28 8.77
CA VAL A 112 16.86 -11.11 7.39
C VAL A 112 16.24 -12.14 6.43
N PRO A 113 16.23 -13.45 6.72
CA PRO A 113 15.54 -14.43 5.88
C PRO A 113 14.02 -14.19 5.78
N ALA A 114 13.38 -13.80 6.88
CA ALA A 114 11.93 -13.51 6.89
C ALA A 114 11.58 -12.30 6.02
N VAL A 115 12.38 -11.22 6.10
CA VAL A 115 12.26 -10.05 5.23
C VAL A 115 12.47 -10.41 3.76
N ALA A 116 13.50 -11.20 3.45
CA ALA A 116 13.76 -11.67 2.09
C ALA A 116 12.60 -12.50 1.52
N ALA A 117 12.03 -13.40 2.33
CA ALA A 117 10.86 -14.19 1.95
C ALA A 117 9.62 -13.33 1.73
N ALA A 118 9.35 -12.36 2.61
CA ALA A 118 8.23 -11.43 2.48
C ALA A 118 8.33 -10.57 1.21
N LEU A 119 9.52 -10.03 0.92
CA LEU A 119 9.77 -9.26 -0.30
C LEU A 119 9.62 -10.12 -1.58
N SER A 120 10.05 -11.39 -1.53
CA SER A 120 9.85 -12.32 -2.66
C SER A 120 8.38 -12.61 -2.90
N GLN A 121 7.59 -12.82 -1.83
CA GLN A 121 6.14 -13.03 -1.94
C GLN A 121 5.43 -11.81 -2.54
N THR A 122 5.83 -10.60 -2.14
CA THR A 122 5.25 -9.37 -2.70
C THR A 122 5.59 -9.16 -4.16
N LYS A 123 6.82 -9.46 -4.57
CA LYS A 123 7.19 -9.45 -5.99
C LYS A 123 6.37 -10.45 -6.79
N SER A 124 6.29 -11.69 -6.33
CA SER A 124 5.49 -12.73 -7.01
C SER A 124 4.00 -12.36 -7.07
N ARG A 125 3.45 -11.70 -6.05
CA ARG A 125 2.07 -11.19 -6.08
C ARG A 125 1.91 -10.01 -7.03
N ARG A 126 2.87 -9.09 -7.10
CA ARG A 126 2.89 -7.99 -8.08
C ARG A 126 3.05 -8.53 -9.50
N ASP A 127 3.93 -9.50 -9.71
CA ASP A 127 4.14 -10.13 -11.01
C ASP A 127 2.95 -11.01 -11.43
N ALA A 128 2.28 -11.68 -10.48
CA ALA A 128 1.04 -12.41 -10.70
C ALA A 128 -0.18 -11.48 -10.81
N ALA A 129 -0.12 -10.28 -10.21
CA ALA A 129 -1.08 -9.20 -10.33
C ALA A 129 -0.72 -8.23 -11.47
N VAL A 130 0.30 -8.54 -12.30
CA VAL A 130 0.34 -8.00 -13.65
C VAL A 130 -0.99 -8.44 -14.26
N PRO A 131 -1.93 -7.54 -14.56
CA PRO A 131 -3.15 -7.92 -15.24
C PRO A 131 -2.68 -8.73 -16.43
N ALA A 132 -3.25 -9.93 -16.61
CA ALA A 132 -3.08 -10.68 -17.85
C ALA A 132 -3.14 -9.64 -18.97
N PRO A 133 -2.21 -9.62 -19.95
CA PRO A 133 -2.11 -8.55 -20.93
C PRO A 133 -3.52 -8.20 -21.31
N ILE A 134 -3.93 -6.95 -21.04
CA ILE A 134 -5.29 -6.48 -21.32
C ILE A 134 -5.54 -6.99 -22.71
N PRO A 135 -6.52 -7.89 -22.94
CA PRO A 135 -6.78 -8.38 -24.28
C PRO A 135 -6.86 -7.12 -25.13
N ALA A 136 -6.09 -7.08 -26.19
CA ALA A 136 -5.92 -5.92 -27.06
C ALA A 136 -7.26 -5.25 -27.26
N PRO A 137 -7.38 -3.91 -27.20
CA PRO A 137 -8.58 -3.16 -26.90
C PRO A 137 -9.77 -3.69 -27.68
N VAL A 138 -10.65 -4.35 -26.97
CA VAL A 138 -11.96 -4.69 -27.50
C VAL A 138 -12.73 -3.37 -27.48
N GLY A 139 -12.66 -2.64 -28.60
CA GLY A 139 -13.43 -1.43 -28.85
C GLY A 139 -12.95 -0.22 -28.04
N SER A 140 -12.64 0.87 -28.73
CA SER A 140 -12.28 2.19 -28.17
C SER A 140 -13.27 2.72 -27.11
N THR A 141 -14.46 2.18 -27.06
CA THR A 141 -15.60 2.53 -26.22
C THR A 141 -15.40 2.16 -24.74
N ASP A 142 -14.93 0.94 -24.45
CA ASP A 142 -14.74 0.46 -23.07
C ASP A 142 -13.53 1.14 -22.39
N THR A 143 -12.55 1.55 -23.17
CA THR A 143 -11.36 2.23 -22.65
C THR A 143 -11.68 3.63 -22.13
N LEU A 144 -12.50 4.40 -22.84
CA LEU A 144 -12.92 5.74 -22.44
C LEU A 144 -13.73 5.71 -21.15
N VAL A 145 -14.67 4.77 -21.05
CA VAL A 145 -15.46 4.57 -19.82
C VAL A 145 -14.57 4.20 -18.64
N ALA A 146 -13.60 3.30 -18.83
CA ALA A 146 -12.68 2.91 -17.78
C ALA A 146 -11.79 4.07 -17.29
N MET A 147 -11.31 4.90 -18.21
CA MET A 147 -10.52 6.11 -17.89
C MET A 147 -11.35 7.13 -17.11
N ALA A 148 -12.57 7.42 -17.55
CA ALA A 148 -13.48 8.35 -16.86
C ALA A 148 -13.86 7.85 -15.48
N VAL A 149 -14.09 6.54 -15.30
CA VAL A 149 -14.32 5.92 -13.99
C VAL A 149 -13.10 6.13 -13.08
N GLY A 150 -11.88 5.95 -13.58
CA GLY A 150 -10.64 6.22 -12.84
C GLY A 150 -10.54 7.67 -12.36
N VAL A 151 -10.90 8.63 -13.21
CA VAL A 151 -10.96 10.05 -12.85
C VAL A 151 -11.98 10.30 -11.72
N LEU A 152 -13.18 9.72 -11.83
CA LEU A 152 -14.22 9.87 -10.81
C LEU A 152 -13.83 9.21 -9.50
N MET A 153 -13.16 8.06 -9.53
CA MET A 153 -12.59 7.40 -8.34
C MET A 153 -11.62 8.33 -7.61
N HIS A 154 -10.68 8.91 -8.35
CA HIS A 154 -9.68 9.79 -7.77
C HIS A 154 -10.28 11.09 -7.22
N ARG A 155 -11.10 11.77 -8.01
CA ARG A 155 -11.64 13.10 -7.67
C ARG A 155 -12.66 13.07 -6.52
N PHE A 156 -13.40 11.97 -6.37
CA PHE A 156 -14.47 11.84 -5.37
C PHE A 156 -14.17 10.76 -4.31
N SER A 157 -12.97 10.21 -4.30
CA SER A 157 -12.56 9.13 -3.38
C SER A 157 -13.55 7.96 -3.35
N LEU A 158 -14.03 7.56 -4.54
CA LEU A 158 -15.04 6.51 -4.70
C LEU A 158 -14.36 5.18 -5.04
N ALA A 159 -14.97 4.06 -4.58
CA ALA A 159 -14.65 2.75 -5.11
C ALA A 159 -15.17 2.61 -6.56
N ARG A 160 -14.64 1.63 -7.33
CA ARG A 160 -14.93 1.44 -8.76
C ARG A 160 -16.44 1.32 -9.07
N GLY A 161 -17.18 0.54 -8.27
CA GLY A 161 -18.63 0.36 -8.44
C GLY A 161 -19.40 1.69 -8.34
N PRO A 162 -19.32 2.42 -7.21
CA PRO A 162 -19.92 3.74 -7.04
C PRO A 162 -19.49 4.78 -8.08
N ALA A 163 -18.23 4.74 -8.54
CA ALA A 163 -17.76 5.63 -9.60
C ALA A 163 -18.43 5.34 -10.96
N LEU A 164 -18.59 4.06 -11.32
CA LEU A 164 -19.30 3.66 -12.53
C LEU A 164 -20.78 4.03 -12.47
N GLU A 165 -21.43 3.80 -11.33
CA GLU A 165 -22.83 4.20 -11.12
C GLU A 165 -23.01 5.71 -11.25
N ARG A 166 -22.05 6.50 -10.73
CA ARG A 166 -22.06 7.94 -10.86
C ARG A 166 -21.94 8.37 -12.33
N LEU A 167 -21.05 7.76 -13.10
CA LEU A 167 -20.92 8.03 -14.54
C LEU A 167 -22.25 7.76 -15.27
N ARG A 168 -22.85 6.61 -15.02
CA ARG A 168 -24.15 6.23 -15.64
C ARG A 168 -25.28 7.19 -15.27
N ARG A 169 -25.33 7.61 -14.00
CA ARG A 169 -26.33 8.59 -13.56
C ARG A 169 -26.16 9.93 -14.29
N LEU A 170 -24.92 10.40 -14.44
CA LEU A 170 -24.63 11.62 -15.21
C LEU A 170 -25.03 11.46 -16.69
N ALA A 171 -24.74 10.31 -17.30
CA ALA A 171 -25.14 10.00 -18.66
C ALA A 171 -26.66 10.04 -18.83
N GLN A 172 -27.41 9.45 -17.89
CA GLN A 172 -28.88 9.47 -17.90
C GLN A 172 -29.47 10.87 -17.78
N VAL A 173 -28.93 11.69 -16.86
CA VAL A 173 -29.36 13.10 -16.66
C VAL A 173 -29.13 13.91 -17.94
N ASP A 174 -27.99 13.73 -18.58
CA ASP A 174 -27.59 14.45 -19.79
C ASP A 174 -28.17 13.82 -21.07
N ARG A 175 -28.93 12.72 -20.96
CA ARG A 175 -29.49 11.93 -22.08
C ARG A 175 -28.43 11.51 -23.11
N ARG A 176 -27.31 10.99 -22.62
CA ARG A 176 -26.16 10.53 -23.41
C ARG A 176 -25.85 9.08 -23.14
N SER A 177 -25.03 8.50 -24.01
CA SER A 177 -24.41 7.21 -23.75
C SER A 177 -23.32 7.31 -22.68
N ASP A 178 -22.98 6.18 -22.04
CA ASP A 178 -21.89 6.12 -21.07
C ASP A 178 -20.55 6.58 -21.67
N VAL A 179 -20.36 6.37 -22.97
CA VAL A 179 -19.15 6.75 -23.72
C VAL A 179 -19.07 8.25 -23.94
N GLU A 180 -20.13 8.87 -24.46
CA GLU A 180 -20.17 10.33 -24.65
C GLU A 180 -20.02 11.07 -23.33
N GLN A 181 -20.55 10.50 -22.24
CA GLN A 181 -20.38 11.07 -20.91
C GLN A 181 -18.95 10.87 -20.40
N ALA A 182 -18.30 9.76 -20.71
CA ALA A 182 -16.91 9.50 -20.39
C ALA A 182 -15.96 10.49 -21.10
N GLU A 183 -16.18 10.73 -22.37
CA GLU A 183 -15.41 11.74 -23.16
C GLU A 183 -15.50 13.11 -22.53
N ARG A 184 -16.70 13.57 -22.14
CA ARG A 184 -16.85 14.87 -21.47
C ARG A 184 -16.15 14.96 -20.12
N VAL A 185 -16.14 13.89 -19.35
CA VAL A 185 -15.42 13.84 -18.06
C VAL A 185 -13.92 14.00 -18.31
N LEU A 186 -13.38 13.32 -19.33
CA LEU A 186 -11.98 13.40 -19.70
C LEU A 186 -11.60 14.78 -20.27
N GLU A 187 -12.37 15.33 -21.18
CA GLU A 187 -12.18 16.69 -21.72
C GLU A 187 -12.18 17.75 -20.62
N ALA A 188 -13.09 17.63 -19.63
CA ALA A 188 -13.15 18.59 -18.53
C ALA A 188 -11.88 18.56 -17.67
N VAL A 189 -11.26 17.39 -17.50
CA VAL A 189 -10.00 17.24 -16.77
C VAL A 189 -8.82 17.78 -17.56
N GLU A 190 -8.77 17.51 -18.86
CA GLU A 190 -7.73 18.02 -19.74
C GLU A 190 -7.71 19.55 -19.78
N ARG A 191 -8.89 20.17 -19.88
CA ARG A 191 -9.02 21.64 -19.83
C ARG A 191 -8.54 22.27 -18.52
N LEU A 192 -8.74 21.56 -17.39
CA LEU A 192 -8.27 22.02 -16.08
C LEU A 192 -6.77 21.76 -15.85
N SER A 193 -6.14 20.95 -16.69
CA SER A 193 -4.72 20.59 -16.58
C SER A 193 -3.82 21.43 -17.48
N LEU A 194 -4.39 22.24 -18.39
CA LEU A 194 -3.61 23.18 -19.20
C LEU A 194 -3.27 24.40 -18.34
N PRO A 195 -1.99 24.77 -18.18
CA PRO A 195 -1.63 26.02 -17.55
C PRO A 195 -2.19 27.16 -18.38
N ASP A 196 -2.79 28.14 -17.69
CA ASP A 196 -3.22 29.39 -18.31
C ASP A 196 -2.04 30.01 -19.10
N ALA A 197 -2.25 30.21 -20.42
CA ALA A 197 -1.30 30.82 -21.31
C ALA A 197 -1.30 32.35 -21.15
#